data_be288bff6ea98fc580571425122a2873
#
_entry.id   be288bff6ea98fc580571425122a2873
#
_cell.length_a   1.000
_cell.length_b   1.000
_cell.length_c   1.000
_cell.angle_alpha   90.00
_cell.angle_beta   90.00
_cell.angle_gamma   90.00
#
_symmetry.space_group_name_H-M   'P 1'
#
loop_
_entity.id
_entity.type
_entity.pdbx_description
1 polymer ?
#
loop_
_entity_poly.entity_id
_entity_poly.type
_entity_poly.pdbx_seq_one_letter_code
_entity_poly.pdbx_strand_id
1 'polypeptide(L)'
;ADGEASLRGENLTLDGYDLDRELARYESTQNFNLVDVGALFFAGPLGLLVTKGYNFASLFQRSGGSSRIRTLASEWKIERGVAQAGDVAMATNENRIALKGGLDFVNDRFDDVTVALIDAKGCPQVVQKLVGPFSKPVVEKPNVLVSVAGPVLRLLKKGRDLFPGGRCEVFYAGSVAPPK
;
A
#
# COMPACT_ATOMS: atom_id res chain seq x y z
N ALA A 1 9.10 -16.96 -17.79
CA ALA A 1 8.06 -16.23 -18.51
C ALA A 1 8.31 -14.74 -18.33
N ASP A 2 8.13 -13.99 -19.40
CA ASP A 2 8.27 -12.55 -19.43
C ASP A 2 6.94 -11.94 -19.87
N GLY A 3 6.56 -10.78 -19.35
CA GLY A 3 5.29 -10.15 -19.69
C GLY A 3 4.97 -8.96 -18.82
N GLU A 4 3.76 -8.46 -18.97
CA GLU A 4 3.23 -7.36 -18.15
C GLU A 4 1.84 -7.74 -17.64
N ALA A 5 1.52 -7.31 -16.43
CA ALA A 5 0.20 -7.41 -15.85
C ALA A 5 -0.26 -6.03 -15.42
N SER A 6 -1.47 -5.65 -15.80
CA SER A 6 -2.01 -4.33 -15.49
C SER A 6 -3.48 -4.44 -15.09
N LEU A 7 -3.81 -3.73 -13.99
CA LEU A 7 -5.18 -3.50 -13.55
C LEU A 7 -5.32 -2.01 -13.25
N ARG A 8 -6.35 -1.39 -13.81
CA ARG A 8 -6.74 -0.01 -13.49
C ARG A 8 -8.21 0.05 -13.11
N GLY A 9 -8.54 0.90 -12.15
CA GLY A 9 -9.91 1.12 -11.75
C GLY A 9 -10.14 2.54 -11.26
N GLU A 10 -11.35 3.04 -11.48
CA GLU A 10 -11.80 4.34 -11.00
C GLU A 10 -13.16 4.21 -10.33
N ASN A 11 -13.38 5.01 -9.28
CA ASN A 11 -14.63 5.06 -8.53
C ASN A 11 -15.13 3.68 -8.06
N LEU A 12 -14.22 2.87 -7.56
CA LEU A 12 -14.54 1.56 -7.03
C LEU A 12 -15.10 1.69 -5.60
N THR A 13 -16.01 0.80 -5.25
CA THR A 13 -16.48 0.63 -3.87
C THR A 13 -15.97 -0.70 -3.35
N LEU A 14 -15.32 -0.68 -2.20
CA LEU A 14 -14.92 -1.85 -1.45
C LEU A 14 -15.86 -2.02 -0.27
N ASP A 15 -16.76 -2.98 -0.35
CA ASP A 15 -17.71 -3.28 0.73
C ASP A 15 -17.08 -4.18 1.80
N GLY A 16 -17.45 -3.92 3.05
CA GLY A 16 -16.99 -4.69 4.21
C GLY A 16 -15.69 -4.20 4.83
N TYR A 17 -15.08 -3.15 4.29
CA TYR A 17 -13.84 -2.58 4.81
C TYR A 17 -13.78 -1.05 4.62
N ASP A 18 -13.67 -0.31 5.72
CA ASP A 18 -13.52 1.15 5.72
C ASP A 18 -12.05 1.51 5.93
N LEU A 19 -11.34 1.69 4.83
CA LEU A 19 -9.90 1.93 4.81
C LEU A 19 -9.51 3.25 5.49
N ASP A 20 -10.24 4.32 5.21
CA ASP A 20 -9.93 5.64 5.79
C ASP A 20 -10.13 5.62 7.31
N ARG A 21 -11.15 4.92 7.80
CA ARG A 21 -11.38 4.72 9.23
C ARG A 21 -10.29 3.86 9.87
N GLU A 22 -9.86 2.79 9.21
CA GLU A 22 -8.79 1.94 9.73
C GLU A 22 -7.44 2.67 9.77
N LEU A 23 -7.14 3.49 8.76
CA LEU A 23 -5.96 4.35 8.75
C LEU A 23 -6.01 5.41 9.86
N ALA A 24 -7.18 6.02 10.11
CA ALA A 24 -7.36 6.98 11.20
C ALA A 24 -7.19 6.33 12.58
N ARG A 25 -7.61 5.07 12.73
CA ARG A 25 -7.39 4.30 13.97
C ARG A 25 -5.92 3.99 14.22
N TYR A 26 -5.13 3.78 13.17
CA TYR A 26 -3.69 3.55 13.29
C TYR A 26 -3.00 4.71 14.00
N GLU A 27 -3.41 5.95 13.76
CA GLU A 27 -2.90 7.13 14.46
C GLU A 27 -3.06 7.02 15.98
N SER A 28 -4.04 6.26 16.46
CA SER A 28 -4.34 6.11 17.89
C SER A 28 -3.85 4.80 18.52
N THR A 29 -3.75 3.71 17.77
CA THR A 29 -3.53 2.37 18.34
C THR A 29 -2.25 1.68 17.89
N GLN A 30 -1.60 2.13 16.82
CA GLN A 30 -0.42 1.51 16.18
C GLN A 30 -0.63 0.03 15.76
N ASN A 31 -1.87 -0.45 15.72
CA ASN A 31 -2.22 -1.84 15.42
C ASN A 31 -2.67 -2.07 13.98
N PHE A 32 -2.50 -1.09 13.11
CA PHE A 32 -2.89 -1.19 11.70
C PHE A 32 -1.79 -1.89 10.89
N ASN A 33 -2.22 -2.75 9.97
CA ASN A 33 -1.32 -3.42 9.05
C ASN A 33 -1.51 -2.87 7.64
N LEU A 34 -0.56 -2.06 7.15
CA LEU A 34 -0.56 -1.56 5.78
C LEU A 34 -0.48 -2.68 4.74
N VAL A 35 0.06 -3.83 5.12
CA VAL A 35 0.14 -5.00 4.25
C VAL A 35 -1.25 -5.58 3.98
N ASP A 36 -2.17 -5.49 4.93
CA ASP A 36 -3.57 -5.89 4.70
C ASP A 36 -4.22 -5.03 3.61
N VAL A 37 -3.87 -3.74 3.58
CA VAL A 37 -4.27 -2.83 2.49
C VAL A 37 -3.55 -3.19 1.19
N GLY A 38 -2.28 -3.53 1.27
CA GLY A 38 -1.49 -4.00 0.13
C GLY A 38 -2.09 -5.24 -0.54
N ALA A 39 -2.81 -6.09 0.21
CA ALA A 39 -3.52 -7.23 -0.33
C ALA A 39 -4.53 -6.84 -1.45
N LEU A 40 -5.08 -5.63 -1.41
CA LEU A 40 -5.92 -5.10 -2.49
C LEU A 40 -5.18 -4.99 -3.83
N PHE A 41 -3.89 -4.67 -3.79
CA PHE A 41 -3.05 -4.61 -4.98
C PHE A 41 -2.80 -5.99 -5.57
N PHE A 42 -2.78 -7.03 -4.72
CA PHE A 42 -2.62 -8.42 -5.14
C PHE A 42 -3.94 -9.07 -5.56
N ALA A 43 -5.09 -8.46 -5.30
CA ALA A 43 -6.39 -8.95 -5.76
C ALA A 43 -6.57 -8.85 -7.28
N GLY A 44 -5.66 -8.16 -7.98
CA GLY A 44 -5.61 -8.10 -9.44
C GLY A 44 -5.07 -9.39 -10.08
N PRO A 45 -4.56 -9.31 -11.31
CA PRO A 45 -4.13 -10.48 -12.09
C PRO A 45 -3.09 -11.38 -11.42
N LEU A 46 -2.28 -10.81 -10.52
CA LEU A 46 -1.26 -11.55 -9.78
C LEU A 46 -1.76 -12.13 -8.45
N GLY A 47 -2.90 -11.65 -7.94
CA GLY A 47 -3.42 -12.08 -6.64
C GLY A 47 -3.73 -13.58 -6.58
N LEU A 48 -4.23 -14.15 -7.66
CA LEU A 48 -4.51 -15.59 -7.75
C LEU A 48 -3.25 -16.46 -7.67
N LEU A 49 -2.09 -15.93 -8.06
CA LEU A 49 -0.82 -16.66 -8.03
C LEU A 49 -0.18 -16.66 -6.66
N VAL A 50 -0.39 -15.59 -5.88
CA VAL A 50 0.21 -15.40 -4.55
C VAL A 50 -0.66 -16.03 -3.45
N THR A 51 -1.96 -16.23 -3.70
CA THR A 51 -2.94 -16.66 -2.69
C THR A 51 -2.97 -18.16 -2.42
N LYS A 52 -2.05 -18.96 -2.96
CA LYS A 52 -1.96 -20.39 -2.61
C LYS A 52 -1.61 -20.58 -1.12
N GLY A 53 -2.59 -20.33 -0.25
CA GLY A 53 -2.47 -20.55 1.20
C GLY A 53 -2.85 -19.37 2.10
N TYR A 54 -3.07 -18.18 1.54
CA TYR A 54 -3.55 -17.02 2.30
C TYR A 54 -5.03 -16.74 1.97
N ASN A 55 -5.87 -16.77 2.99
CA ASN A 55 -7.30 -16.47 2.83
C ASN A 55 -7.52 -14.96 2.91
N PHE A 56 -7.15 -14.22 1.87
CA PHE A 56 -7.34 -12.77 1.80
C PHE A 56 -8.83 -12.36 1.94
N ALA A 57 -9.76 -13.24 1.59
CA ALA A 57 -11.18 -12.99 1.80
C ALA A 57 -11.54 -12.77 3.27
N SER A 58 -10.79 -13.34 4.21
CA SER A 58 -11.03 -13.14 5.64
C SER A 58 -10.61 -11.76 6.17
N LEU A 59 -9.73 -11.06 5.44
CA LEU A 59 -9.29 -9.72 5.81
C LEU A 59 -10.39 -8.67 5.57
N PHE A 60 -11.24 -8.91 4.56
CA PHE A 60 -12.31 -7.98 4.18
C PHE A 60 -13.60 -8.15 5.00
N GLN A 61 -13.72 -9.24 5.77
CA GLN A 61 -14.95 -9.52 6.53
C GLN A 61 -15.00 -8.92 7.93
N ARG A 62 -13.94 -8.24 8.40
CA ARG A 62 -13.78 -7.97 9.83
C ARG A 62 -14.14 -6.58 10.32
N SER A 63 -14.16 -5.55 9.49
CA SER A 63 -14.28 -4.18 10.01
C SER A 63 -15.64 -3.53 9.78
N GLY A 64 -16.43 -4.02 8.84
CA GLY A 64 -17.68 -3.38 8.41
C GLY A 64 -17.43 -2.02 7.76
N GLY A 65 -18.44 -1.44 7.11
CA GLY A 65 -18.32 -0.19 6.39
C GLY A 65 -18.00 -0.38 4.91
N SER A 66 -17.61 0.69 4.24
CA SER A 66 -17.19 0.67 2.83
C SER A 66 -16.14 1.72 2.57
N SER A 67 -15.24 1.44 1.64
CA SER A 67 -14.25 2.40 1.15
C SER A 67 -14.56 2.80 -0.27
N ARG A 68 -14.46 4.08 -0.55
CA ARG A 68 -14.47 4.58 -1.94
C ARG A 68 -13.02 4.73 -2.42
N ILE A 69 -12.63 3.90 -3.36
CA ILE A 69 -11.34 3.99 -4.04
C ILE A 69 -11.55 4.83 -5.29
N ARG A 70 -10.97 6.03 -5.32
CA ARG A 70 -11.11 6.96 -6.44
C ARG A 70 -10.35 6.48 -7.65
N THR A 71 -9.12 6.03 -7.43
CA THR A 71 -8.24 5.54 -8.48
C THR A 71 -7.39 4.41 -7.94
N LEU A 72 -7.26 3.36 -8.73
CA LEU A 72 -6.38 2.21 -8.50
C LEU A 72 -5.54 2.00 -9.76
N ALA A 73 -4.25 1.87 -9.59
CA ALA A 73 -3.32 1.36 -10.59
C ALA A 73 -2.53 0.19 -9.98
N SER A 74 -2.37 -0.89 -10.73
CA SER A 74 -1.57 -2.05 -10.34
C SER A 74 -0.91 -2.60 -11.61
N GLU A 75 0.29 -2.08 -11.92
CA GLU A 75 1.07 -2.43 -13.09
C GLU A 75 2.35 -3.12 -12.70
N TRP A 76 2.59 -4.27 -13.32
CA TRP A 76 3.69 -5.15 -13.01
C TRP A 76 4.43 -5.53 -14.27
N LYS A 77 5.74 -5.48 -14.22
CA LYS A 77 6.63 -6.04 -15.25
C LYS A 77 7.17 -7.37 -14.78
N ILE A 78 7.01 -8.39 -15.60
CA ILE A 78 7.44 -9.76 -15.27
C ILE A 78 8.63 -10.09 -16.16
N GLU A 79 9.77 -10.37 -15.55
CA GLU A 79 10.99 -10.80 -16.20
C GLU A 79 11.55 -12.02 -15.50
N ARG A 80 11.80 -13.08 -16.26
CA ARG A 80 12.39 -14.33 -15.75
C ARG A 80 11.67 -14.89 -14.51
N GLY A 81 10.34 -14.73 -14.46
CA GLY A 81 9.50 -15.21 -13.36
C GLY A 81 9.47 -14.33 -12.11
N VAL A 82 10.07 -13.15 -12.16
CA VAL A 82 9.96 -12.13 -11.10
C VAL A 82 9.07 -10.98 -11.61
N ALA A 83 7.98 -10.69 -10.89
CA ALA A 83 7.12 -9.54 -11.16
C ALA A 83 7.59 -8.36 -10.32
N GLN A 84 7.99 -7.27 -10.96
CA GLN A 84 8.37 -6.02 -10.33
C GLN A 84 7.23 -5.01 -10.42
N ALA A 85 6.91 -4.36 -9.29
CA ALA A 85 5.93 -3.30 -9.23
C ALA A 85 6.43 -2.07 -10.02
N GLY A 86 5.67 -1.64 -11.01
CA GLY A 86 5.92 -0.43 -11.77
C GLY A 86 5.09 0.74 -11.24
N ASP A 87 3.82 0.81 -11.63
CA ASP A 87 2.85 1.79 -11.13
C ASP A 87 1.81 1.08 -10.25
N VAL A 88 2.07 0.97 -8.95
CA VAL A 88 1.19 0.28 -8.02
C VAL A 88 0.81 1.23 -6.89
N ALA A 89 -0.41 1.77 -6.96
CA ALA A 89 -0.96 2.69 -5.97
C ALA A 89 -2.48 2.74 -6.00
N MET A 90 -3.06 3.25 -4.94
CA MET A 90 -4.47 3.63 -4.88
C MET A 90 -4.67 4.91 -4.08
N ALA A 91 -5.75 5.63 -4.40
CA ALA A 91 -6.21 6.79 -3.66
C ALA A 91 -7.65 6.60 -3.23
N THR A 92 -7.92 6.86 -1.97
CA THR A 92 -9.27 7.08 -1.42
C THR A 92 -9.62 8.56 -1.46
N ASN A 93 -10.65 8.98 -0.73
CA ASN A 93 -10.96 10.40 -0.57
C ASN A 93 -9.94 11.14 0.32
N GLU A 94 -9.28 10.44 1.22
CA GLU A 94 -8.41 11.03 2.25
C GLU A 94 -6.95 10.60 2.15
N ASN A 95 -6.70 9.39 1.66
CA ASN A 95 -5.40 8.75 1.71
C ASN A 95 -4.90 8.30 0.35
N ARG A 96 -3.57 8.22 0.21
CA ARG A 96 -2.91 7.62 -0.94
C ARG A 96 -1.88 6.60 -0.46
N ILE A 97 -1.95 5.40 -1.02
CA ILE A 97 -1.10 4.27 -0.65
C ILE A 97 -0.41 3.77 -1.90
N ALA A 98 0.87 3.47 -1.80
CA ALA A 98 1.66 2.92 -2.89
C ALA A 98 2.45 1.69 -2.44
N LEU A 99 2.84 0.88 -3.43
CA LEU A 99 3.61 -0.34 -3.21
C LEU A 99 4.82 -0.35 -4.16
N LYS A 100 5.96 -0.80 -3.64
CA LYS A 100 7.18 -1.12 -4.37
C LYS A 100 7.64 -2.52 -4.02
N GLY A 101 8.57 -3.05 -4.82
CA GLY A 101 9.15 -4.37 -4.63
C GLY A 101 8.65 -5.37 -5.65
N GLY A 102 8.88 -6.64 -5.41
CA GLY A 102 8.62 -7.68 -6.36
C GLY A 102 8.02 -8.95 -5.77
N LEU A 103 7.51 -9.78 -6.69
CA LEU A 103 7.02 -11.13 -6.42
C LEU A 103 7.90 -12.11 -7.19
N ASP A 104 8.73 -12.86 -6.48
CA ASP A 104 9.60 -13.86 -7.07
C ASP A 104 8.86 -15.21 -7.11
N PHE A 105 8.29 -15.53 -8.26
CA PHE A 105 7.58 -16.79 -8.49
C PHE A 105 8.51 -17.99 -8.74
N VAL A 106 9.80 -17.73 -8.96
CA VAL A 106 10.80 -18.80 -9.11
C VAL A 106 11.14 -19.40 -7.75
N ASN A 107 11.25 -18.54 -6.74
CA ASN A 107 11.59 -18.91 -5.38
C ASN A 107 10.40 -18.85 -4.41
N ASP A 108 9.18 -18.61 -4.91
CA ASP A 108 7.92 -18.50 -4.14
C ASP A 108 8.02 -17.54 -2.93
N ARG A 109 8.56 -16.33 -3.16
CA ARG A 109 8.80 -15.36 -2.10
C ARG A 109 8.50 -13.92 -2.48
N PHE A 110 8.26 -13.10 -1.46
CA PHE A 110 8.23 -11.64 -1.61
C PHE A 110 9.65 -11.10 -1.71
N ASP A 111 9.89 -10.23 -2.70
CA ASP A 111 11.16 -9.57 -2.97
C ASP A 111 11.08 -8.10 -2.56
N ASP A 112 11.44 -7.83 -1.30
CA ASP A 112 11.49 -6.50 -0.67
C ASP A 112 10.22 -5.66 -0.89
N VAL A 113 9.04 -6.30 -0.79
CA VAL A 113 7.76 -5.60 -0.94
C VAL A 113 7.61 -4.59 0.18
N THR A 114 7.37 -3.34 -0.19
CA THR A 114 7.17 -2.23 0.73
C THR A 114 5.87 -1.52 0.39
N VAL A 115 4.99 -1.39 1.37
CA VAL A 115 3.75 -0.61 1.28
C VAL A 115 3.95 0.69 2.04
N ALA A 116 3.55 1.81 1.46
CA ALA A 116 3.70 3.13 2.05
C ALA A 116 2.40 3.93 2.00
N LEU A 117 2.05 4.56 3.11
CA LEU A 117 1.15 5.70 3.13
C LEU A 117 1.96 6.93 2.71
N ILE A 118 1.50 7.64 1.68
CA ILE A 118 2.25 8.73 1.06
C ILE A 118 1.46 10.05 1.06
N ASP A 119 2.20 11.15 1.13
CA ASP A 119 1.64 12.50 1.03
C ASP A 119 1.34 12.92 -0.42
N ALA A 120 0.89 14.16 -0.61
CA ALA A 120 0.57 14.71 -1.92
C ALA A 120 1.79 14.79 -2.86
N LYS A 121 3.01 14.87 -2.32
CA LYS A 121 4.27 14.91 -3.08
C LYS A 121 4.82 13.53 -3.40
N GLY A 122 4.19 12.45 -2.88
CA GLY A 122 4.68 11.08 -3.00
C GLY A 122 5.75 10.71 -1.96
N CYS A 123 5.90 11.51 -0.91
CA CYS A 123 6.79 11.25 0.19
C CYS A 123 6.19 10.22 1.14
N PRO A 124 6.95 9.21 1.59
CA PRO A 124 6.42 8.22 2.52
C PRO A 124 6.24 8.82 3.93
N GLN A 125 5.10 8.58 4.53
CA GLN A 125 4.79 8.96 5.92
C GLN A 125 4.93 7.75 6.83
N VAL A 126 4.40 6.61 6.40
CA VAL A 126 4.50 5.32 7.09
C VAL A 126 4.88 4.29 6.05
N VAL A 127 5.85 3.45 6.36
CA VAL A 127 6.23 2.31 5.52
C VAL A 127 6.15 1.01 6.30
N GLN A 128 5.79 -0.05 5.62
CA GLN A 128 5.79 -1.39 6.17
C GLN A 128 6.29 -2.38 5.12
N LYS A 129 7.21 -3.26 5.54
CA LYS A 129 7.80 -4.26 4.66
C LYS A 129 7.14 -5.62 4.81
N LEU A 130 7.09 -6.33 3.70
CA LEU A 130 6.65 -7.71 3.60
C LEU A 130 7.74 -8.51 2.89
N VAL A 131 8.26 -9.51 3.58
CA VAL A 131 9.35 -10.37 3.10
C VAL A 131 9.05 -11.84 3.39
N GLY A 132 9.89 -12.72 2.91
CA GLY A 132 9.81 -14.15 3.17
C GLY A 132 9.02 -14.92 2.11
N PRO A 133 8.80 -16.23 2.31
CA PRO A 133 8.08 -17.06 1.36
C PRO A 133 6.58 -16.74 1.32
N PHE A 134 5.94 -16.96 0.16
CA PHE A 134 4.50 -16.74 0.01
C PHE A 134 3.66 -17.56 1.00
N SER A 135 4.14 -18.75 1.36
CA SER A 135 3.46 -19.63 2.31
C SER A 135 3.56 -19.17 3.76
N LYS A 136 4.55 -18.34 4.09
CA LYS A 136 4.78 -17.82 5.45
C LYS A 136 5.36 -16.40 5.38
N PRO A 137 4.57 -15.41 4.99
CA PRO A 137 5.04 -14.05 4.89
C PRO A 137 5.41 -13.48 6.26
N VAL A 138 6.45 -12.66 6.28
CA VAL A 138 6.87 -11.92 7.46
C VAL A 138 6.58 -10.45 7.23
N VAL A 139 5.66 -9.91 8.02
CA VAL A 139 5.30 -8.50 8.03
C VAL A 139 6.13 -7.81 9.09
N GLU A 140 6.98 -6.87 8.69
CA GLU A 140 7.78 -6.07 9.62
C GLU A 140 6.90 -5.04 10.34
N LYS A 141 7.37 -4.56 11.49
CA LYS A 141 6.68 -3.47 12.20
C LYS A 141 6.65 -2.22 11.33
N PRO A 142 5.54 -1.47 11.32
CA PRO A 142 5.47 -0.21 10.60
C PRO A 142 6.55 0.76 11.08
N ASN A 143 7.22 1.41 10.13
CA ASN A 143 8.16 2.48 10.39
C ASN A 143 7.49 3.82 10.05
N VAL A 144 7.32 4.67 11.05
CA VAL A 144 6.83 6.03 10.88
C VAL A 144 8.02 6.93 10.61
N LEU A 145 8.14 7.39 9.37
CA LEU A 145 9.28 8.19 8.91
C LEU A 145 9.21 9.65 9.39
N VAL A 146 8.04 10.07 9.84
CA VAL A 146 7.86 11.33 10.55
C VAL A 146 7.62 11.00 12.01
N SER A 147 8.61 11.28 12.86
CA SER A 147 8.54 11.09 14.30
C SER A 147 7.56 12.10 14.90
N VAL A 148 6.27 11.83 14.79
CA VAL A 148 5.26 12.66 15.44
C VAL A 148 4.24 11.77 16.13
N ALA A 149 4.50 11.57 17.40
CA ALA A 149 3.51 11.01 18.32
C ALA A 149 2.41 12.06 18.58
N GLY A 150 1.16 11.69 18.29
CA GLY A 150 -0.01 12.46 18.72
C GLY A 150 -0.63 13.38 17.67
N PRO A 151 -1.53 14.29 18.07
CA PRO A 151 -2.39 15.11 17.21
C PRO A 151 -1.67 16.01 16.20
N VAL A 152 -0.35 15.96 16.16
CA VAL A 152 0.51 16.74 15.25
C VAL A 152 0.38 16.29 13.79
N LEU A 153 -0.07 15.07 13.49
CA LEU A 153 -0.38 14.67 12.11
C LEU A 153 -1.46 15.56 11.46
N ARG A 154 -2.40 16.09 12.25
CA ARG A 154 -3.36 17.09 11.77
C ARG A 154 -2.74 18.47 11.52
N LEU A 155 -1.69 18.81 12.24
CA LEU A 155 -0.95 20.06 12.06
C LEU A 155 -0.01 19.99 10.86
N LEU A 156 0.53 18.82 10.54
CA LEU A 156 1.36 18.60 9.35
C LEU A 156 0.57 18.73 8.03
N LYS A 157 -0.74 18.48 8.03
CA LYS A 157 -1.61 18.83 6.89
C LYS A 157 -1.69 20.34 6.65
N LYS A 158 -1.33 21.18 7.63
CA LYS A 158 -1.32 22.66 7.54
C LYS A 158 0.06 23.30 7.61
N GLY A 159 1.11 22.58 7.96
CA GLY A 159 2.44 23.12 8.22
C GLY A 159 3.42 22.78 7.10
N ARG A 160 3.73 23.78 6.30
CA ARG A 160 4.94 23.85 5.48
C ARG A 160 6.16 23.71 6.38
N ASP A 161 7.13 22.87 5.93
CA ASP A 161 8.55 23.02 6.25
C ASP A 161 9.00 22.90 7.72
N LEU A 162 8.77 21.72 8.32
CA LEU A 162 9.41 21.41 9.61
C LEU A 162 10.66 20.53 9.53
N PHE A 163 11.18 20.30 8.31
CA PHE A 163 12.48 19.66 8.13
C PHE A 163 13.52 20.66 7.65
N PRO A 164 14.67 20.78 8.34
CA PRO A 164 15.82 21.49 7.79
C PRO A 164 16.32 20.70 6.58
N GLY A 165 15.91 21.15 5.38
CA GLY A 165 16.28 20.54 4.12
C GLY A 165 15.13 20.19 3.18
N GLY A 166 13.89 20.12 3.61
CA GLY A 166 12.65 20.10 2.80
C GLY A 166 12.51 19.04 1.70
N ARG A 167 13.38 18.02 1.63
CA ARG A 167 13.39 17.01 0.56
C ARG A 167 13.31 15.63 1.14
N CYS A 168 12.14 14.99 0.93
CA CYS A 168 12.06 13.55 1.11
C CYS A 168 12.58 12.82 -0.14
N GLU A 169 13.00 11.59 0.00
CA GLU A 169 13.11 10.67 -1.11
C GLU A 169 11.70 10.27 -1.56
N VAL A 170 11.33 10.65 -2.80
CA VAL A 170 10.00 10.37 -3.35
C VAL A 170 9.81 8.88 -3.48
N PHE A 171 8.85 8.34 -2.74
CA PHE A 171 8.50 6.92 -2.80
C PHE A 171 7.65 6.60 -4.04
N TYR A 172 6.75 7.51 -4.44
CA TYR A 172 5.84 7.28 -5.55
C TYR A 172 5.67 8.52 -6.41
N ALA A 173 5.86 8.35 -7.71
CA ALA A 173 5.66 9.36 -8.74
C ALA A 173 4.84 8.84 -9.94
N GLY A 174 3.97 7.84 -9.71
CA GLY A 174 3.15 7.22 -10.75
C GLY A 174 1.85 7.97 -11.06
N SER A 175 0.94 7.30 -11.73
CA SER A 175 -0.28 7.89 -12.33
C SER A 175 -1.40 8.20 -11.34
N VAL A 176 -1.39 7.63 -10.14
CA VAL A 176 -2.45 7.83 -9.14
C VAL A 176 -2.26 9.18 -8.45
N ALA A 177 -3.17 10.13 -8.75
CA ALA A 177 -3.13 11.47 -8.19
C ALA A 177 -3.47 11.47 -6.68
N PRO A 178 -2.94 12.46 -5.91
CA PRO A 178 -3.32 12.62 -4.50
C PRO A 178 -4.80 12.95 -4.35
N PRO A 179 -5.39 12.66 -3.17
CA PRO A 179 -6.71 13.15 -2.80
C PRO A 179 -6.79 14.67 -2.92
N LYS A 180 -7.95 15.17 -3.32
CA LYS A 180 -8.22 16.61 -3.47
C LYS A 180 -8.56 17.24 -2.12
#